data_234a7861d07255926db0dde5a0006e5a
#
_entry.id   234a7861d07255926db0dde5a0006e5a
#
_cell.length_a   1.000
_cell.length_b   1.000
_cell.length_c   1.000
_cell.angle_alpha   90.00
_cell.angle_beta   90.00
_cell.angle_gamma   90.00
#
_symmetry.space_group_name_H-M   'P 1'
#
loop_
_entity.id
_entity.type
_entity.pdbx_description
1 polymer ?
#
loop_
_entity_poly.entity_id
_entity_poly.type
_entity_poly.pdbx_seq_one_letter_code
_entity_poly.pdbx_strand_id
1 'polypeptide(L)'
;MGAFVNAMRNTRNHFMQPARKPRKTGACVAAGKIRHPETATETSAPLPTNARLMPTPAELAAAVLDALPQTQCRRCGYDDCAAYARAIAHEGAPINQCPPGGQEGIVRLAALTGRPAVPLNPENGNEAPRQVAVIDEDWCIGCTLCVKACPVDCIVGGSKRMHTVIEADCTGCGLCVSACPVDCIAMQDVTAPLTGWQAWSPAQ
;
A
#
# COMPACT_ATOMS: atom_id res chain seq x y z
N MET A 1 26.90 48.36 -9.21
CA MET A 1 27.00 48.31 -10.68
C MET A 1 26.93 46.84 -11.07
N GLY A 2 26.00 46.25 -11.74
CA GLY A 2 24.90 46.68 -12.52
C GLY A 2 23.90 45.55 -12.60
N ALA A 3 22.66 45.91 -12.64
CA ALA A 3 21.49 45.10 -12.87
C ALA A 3 21.46 44.51 -14.31
N PHE A 4 20.86 43.32 -14.47
CA PHE A 4 20.13 43.04 -15.71
C PHE A 4 18.90 42.19 -15.39
N VAL A 5 17.78 42.85 -15.50
CA VAL A 5 16.40 42.39 -15.59
C VAL A 5 16.23 41.77 -16.99
N ASN A 6 15.61 40.60 -17.12
CA ASN A 6 14.84 40.32 -18.34
C ASN A 6 13.62 39.43 -18.01
N ALA A 7 12.48 40.11 -18.02
CA ALA A 7 11.16 39.54 -18.08
C ALA A 7 10.75 39.43 -19.56
N MET A 8 10.15 38.35 -19.99
CA MET A 8 9.19 38.23 -21.11
C MET A 8 8.45 36.91 -20.95
N ARG A 9 7.15 36.98 -20.58
CA ARG A 9 5.93 37.00 -21.43
C ARG A 9 5.92 35.86 -22.47
N ASN A 10 4.98 34.93 -22.30
CA ASN A 10 4.03 34.61 -23.36
C ASN A 10 2.88 33.75 -22.82
N THR A 11 1.72 34.30 -22.78
CA THR A 11 0.50 34.23 -23.62
C THR A 11 -0.20 32.86 -23.68
N ARG A 12 -1.35 32.90 -23.03
CA ARG A 12 -2.68 32.33 -23.37
C ARG A 12 -2.75 31.43 -24.61
N ASN A 13 -3.35 30.25 -24.43
CA ASN A 13 -4.32 29.80 -25.42
C ASN A 13 -5.49 29.07 -24.74
N HIS A 14 -6.59 29.74 -24.72
CA HIS A 14 -7.94 29.23 -24.54
C HIS A 14 -8.32 28.43 -25.78
N PHE A 15 -8.74 27.20 -25.60
CA PHE A 15 -9.64 26.55 -26.55
C PHE A 15 -10.81 25.92 -25.78
N MET A 16 -11.88 26.70 -25.66
CA MET A 16 -13.21 26.21 -25.37
C MET A 16 -13.72 25.45 -26.60
N GLN A 17 -14.12 24.20 -26.41
CA GLN A 17 -14.97 23.51 -27.40
C GLN A 17 -16.38 23.33 -26.81
N PRO A 18 -17.43 23.61 -27.61
CA PRO A 18 -18.80 23.61 -27.17
C PRO A 18 -19.43 22.22 -27.11
N ALA A 19 -20.28 22.05 -26.12
CA ALA A 19 -21.12 20.88 -25.89
C ALA A 19 -21.99 20.52 -27.10
N ARG A 20 -21.98 19.26 -27.54
CA ARG A 20 -22.93 18.71 -28.51
C ARG A 20 -24.18 18.16 -27.79
N LYS A 21 -25.33 18.69 -28.15
CA LYS A 21 -26.67 18.25 -27.74
C LYS A 21 -27.00 16.87 -28.35
N PRO A 22 -27.69 15.97 -27.63
CA PRO A 22 -28.19 14.73 -28.20
C PRO A 22 -29.45 14.97 -29.04
N ARG A 23 -29.49 14.33 -30.24
CA ARG A 23 -30.65 14.31 -31.14
C ARG A 23 -31.68 13.32 -30.60
N LYS A 24 -32.91 13.83 -30.48
CA LYS A 24 -34.13 12.99 -30.31
C LYS A 24 -34.51 12.45 -31.68
N THR A 25 -34.63 11.12 -31.84
CA THR A 25 -35.39 10.51 -32.92
C THR A 25 -36.41 9.59 -32.27
N GLY A 26 -37.66 9.99 -32.42
CA GLY A 26 -38.79 9.17 -32.07
C GLY A 26 -39.08 8.18 -33.23
N ALA A 27 -39.48 6.98 -32.87
CA ALA A 27 -40.26 6.10 -33.76
C ALA A 27 -41.26 5.33 -32.91
N CYS A 28 -42.51 5.65 -33.13
CA CYS A 28 -43.67 4.85 -32.74
C CYS A 28 -43.64 3.56 -33.53
N VAL A 29 -43.77 2.41 -32.86
CA VAL A 29 -44.17 1.15 -33.52
C VAL A 29 -45.21 0.44 -32.67
N ALA A 30 -46.23 0.06 -33.37
CA ALA A 30 -47.53 -0.56 -33.12
C ALA A 30 -47.62 -1.60 -32.00
N ALA A 31 -48.81 -1.58 -31.37
CA ALA A 31 -49.33 -2.57 -30.45
C ALA A 31 -49.55 -3.92 -31.14
N GLY A 32 -48.73 -4.92 -30.80
CA GLY A 32 -48.95 -6.35 -31.11
C GLY A 32 -49.60 -7.06 -29.92
N LYS A 33 -50.76 -7.70 -30.15
CA LYS A 33 -51.46 -8.53 -29.17
C LYS A 33 -50.58 -9.67 -28.70
N ILE A 34 -50.22 -9.68 -27.40
CA ILE A 34 -49.53 -10.79 -26.77
C ILE A 34 -50.57 -11.84 -26.37
N ARG A 35 -50.49 -13.03 -26.98
CA ARG A 35 -51.17 -14.24 -26.53
C ARG A 35 -50.39 -14.81 -25.34
N HIS A 36 -51.10 -15.06 -24.25
CA HIS A 36 -50.53 -15.79 -23.10
C HIS A 36 -50.49 -17.29 -23.45
N PRO A 37 -49.37 -18.00 -23.36
CA PRO A 37 -49.33 -19.43 -23.28
C PRO A 37 -49.49 -19.86 -21.81
N GLU A 38 -50.29 -20.92 -21.69
CA GLU A 38 -50.70 -21.59 -20.46
C GLU A 38 -49.51 -22.18 -19.71
N THR A 39 -49.61 -22.08 -18.40
CA THR A 39 -49.01 -22.89 -17.31
C THR A 39 -48.04 -23.99 -17.70
N ALA A 40 -46.75 -23.70 -17.67
CA ALA A 40 -45.72 -24.69 -17.45
C ALA A 40 -45.39 -24.73 -15.95
N THR A 41 -45.59 -25.89 -15.33
CA THR A 41 -45.14 -26.25 -13.99
C THR A 41 -43.63 -26.05 -13.92
N GLU A 42 -43.19 -24.91 -13.32
CA GLU A 42 -41.79 -24.70 -13.01
C GLU A 42 -41.37 -25.66 -11.90
N THR A 43 -40.68 -26.72 -12.30
CA THR A 43 -39.86 -27.50 -11.43
C THR A 43 -38.74 -26.55 -10.90
N SER A 44 -38.95 -26.07 -9.67
CA SER A 44 -37.97 -25.26 -8.93
C SER A 44 -36.69 -26.08 -8.80
N ALA A 45 -35.76 -25.89 -9.71
CA ALA A 45 -34.39 -26.30 -9.49
C ALA A 45 -33.83 -25.48 -8.30
N PRO A 46 -33.22 -26.12 -7.31
CA PRO A 46 -32.61 -25.38 -6.20
C PRO A 46 -31.51 -24.47 -6.77
N LEU A 47 -31.64 -23.16 -6.53
CA LEU A 47 -30.60 -22.20 -6.78
C LEU A 47 -29.31 -22.72 -6.12
N PRO A 48 -28.16 -22.70 -6.82
CA PRO A 48 -26.90 -23.05 -6.18
C PRO A 48 -26.73 -22.06 -5.03
N THR A 49 -26.85 -22.57 -3.81
CA THR A 49 -26.49 -21.87 -2.59
C THR A 49 -24.97 -21.67 -2.59
N ASN A 50 -24.50 -20.73 -3.41
CA ASN A 50 -23.18 -20.18 -3.28
C ASN A 50 -23.21 -19.21 -2.08
N ALA A 51 -23.55 -19.75 -0.91
CA ALA A 51 -23.21 -19.16 0.36
C ALA A 51 -21.67 -19.15 0.36
N ARG A 52 -21.09 -18.04 -0.10
CA ARG A 52 -19.69 -17.74 0.07
C ARG A 52 -19.45 -17.85 1.57
N LEU A 53 -18.95 -19.00 2.03
CA LEU A 53 -18.56 -19.19 3.43
C LEU A 53 -17.67 -18.01 3.75
N MET A 54 -18.08 -17.23 4.75
CA MET A 54 -17.23 -16.16 5.27
C MET A 54 -15.89 -16.79 5.66
N PRO A 55 -14.76 -16.23 5.22
CA PRO A 55 -13.45 -16.79 5.55
C PRO A 55 -13.33 -16.94 7.06
N THR A 56 -12.76 -18.04 7.52
CA THR A 56 -12.41 -18.19 8.93
C THR A 56 -11.45 -17.08 9.33
N PRO A 57 -11.39 -16.70 10.62
CA PRO A 57 -10.43 -15.69 11.06
C PRO A 57 -8.99 -16.01 10.68
N ALA A 58 -8.60 -17.28 10.63
CA ALA A 58 -7.27 -17.71 10.22
C ALA A 58 -7.03 -17.49 8.70
N GLU A 59 -8.01 -17.82 7.86
CA GLU A 59 -7.95 -17.56 6.41
C GLU A 59 -7.94 -16.05 6.13
N LEU A 60 -8.73 -15.28 6.88
CA LEU A 60 -8.70 -13.83 6.77
C LEU A 60 -7.34 -13.25 7.18
N ALA A 61 -6.75 -13.73 8.28
CA ALA A 61 -5.42 -13.29 8.72
C ALA A 61 -4.35 -13.58 7.66
N ALA A 62 -4.39 -14.75 7.01
CA ALA A 62 -3.49 -15.09 5.92
C ALA A 62 -3.67 -14.15 4.72
N ALA A 63 -4.91 -13.93 4.28
CA ALA A 63 -5.21 -13.02 3.17
C ALA A 63 -4.81 -11.57 3.46
N VAL A 64 -5.02 -11.10 4.69
CA VAL A 64 -4.58 -9.77 5.14
C VAL A 64 -3.06 -9.69 5.15
N LEU A 65 -2.36 -10.72 5.63
CA LEU A 65 -0.90 -10.76 5.62
C LEU A 65 -0.34 -10.66 4.21
N ASP A 66 -0.89 -11.40 3.24
CA ASP A 66 -0.49 -11.35 1.83
C ASP A 66 -0.76 -9.97 1.18
N ALA A 67 -1.75 -9.23 1.69
CA ALA A 67 -2.08 -7.88 1.22
C ALA A 67 -1.24 -6.79 1.90
N LEU A 68 -0.38 -7.11 2.86
CA LEU A 68 0.55 -6.17 3.49
C LEU A 68 1.90 -6.12 2.74
N PRO A 69 2.61 -4.98 2.75
CA PRO A 69 3.88 -4.81 2.03
C PRO A 69 5.06 -5.56 2.63
N GLN A 70 4.89 -6.31 3.70
CA GLN A 70 5.88 -7.19 4.36
C GLN A 70 7.17 -6.47 4.84
N THR A 71 7.10 -5.17 5.11
CA THR A 71 8.28 -4.37 5.50
C THR A 71 8.80 -4.63 6.90
N GLN A 72 8.03 -5.30 7.76
CA GLN A 72 8.36 -5.61 9.16
C GLN A 72 8.76 -4.39 10.01
N CYS A 73 8.28 -3.20 9.64
CA CYS A 73 8.75 -1.91 10.17
C CYS A 73 8.21 -1.53 11.55
N ARG A 74 7.21 -2.26 12.08
CA ARG A 74 6.54 -2.03 13.38
C ARG A 74 5.84 -0.67 13.53
N ARG A 75 5.74 0.14 12.46
CA ARG A 75 5.07 1.45 12.51
C ARG A 75 3.59 1.36 12.86
N CYS A 76 2.94 0.24 12.53
CA CYS A 76 1.56 -0.04 12.91
C CYS A 76 1.35 -0.29 14.42
N GLY A 77 2.43 -0.36 15.21
CA GLY A 77 2.38 -0.65 16.65
C GLY A 77 2.41 -2.13 17.01
N TYR A 78 2.52 -3.03 16.02
CA TYR A 78 2.63 -4.48 16.21
C TYR A 78 4.06 -4.94 15.94
N ASP A 79 4.43 -6.11 16.52
CA ASP A 79 5.80 -6.63 16.43
C ASP A 79 6.23 -6.99 15.01
N ASP A 80 5.29 -7.45 14.18
CA ASP A 80 5.51 -7.80 12.78
C ASP A 80 4.21 -7.67 11.96
N CYS A 81 4.30 -7.84 10.64
CA CYS A 81 3.14 -7.79 9.76
C CYS A 81 2.14 -8.91 10.04
N ALA A 82 2.59 -10.09 10.48
CA ALA A 82 1.72 -11.19 10.82
C ALA A 82 0.92 -10.92 12.10
N ALA A 83 1.53 -10.29 13.10
CA ALA A 83 0.84 -9.86 14.32
C ALA A 83 -0.26 -8.84 14.00
N TYR A 84 0.02 -7.86 13.13
CA TYR A 84 -0.98 -6.89 12.68
C TYR A 84 -2.13 -7.57 11.89
N ALA A 85 -1.81 -8.50 10.98
CA ALA A 85 -2.82 -9.26 10.24
C ALA A 85 -3.73 -10.08 11.17
N ARG A 86 -3.16 -10.73 12.18
CA ARG A 86 -3.93 -11.44 13.22
C ARG A 86 -4.82 -10.50 14.01
N ALA A 87 -4.32 -9.35 14.43
CA ALA A 87 -5.10 -8.36 15.17
C ALA A 87 -6.29 -7.83 14.34
N ILE A 88 -6.11 -7.61 13.03
CA ILE A 88 -7.20 -7.23 12.11
C ILE A 88 -8.28 -8.32 12.06
N ALA A 89 -7.87 -9.59 11.93
CA ALA A 89 -8.78 -10.71 11.70
C ALA A 89 -9.51 -11.17 12.96
N HIS A 90 -8.83 -11.16 14.11
CA HIS A 90 -9.36 -11.73 15.37
C HIS A 90 -9.85 -10.66 16.34
N GLU A 91 -9.19 -9.51 16.41
CA GLU A 91 -9.44 -8.49 17.43
C GLU A 91 -10.14 -7.26 16.85
N GLY A 92 -10.31 -7.19 15.54
CA GLY A 92 -10.96 -6.06 14.90
C GLY A 92 -10.09 -4.80 14.84
N ALA A 93 -8.76 -4.93 14.91
CA ALA A 93 -7.83 -3.81 14.82
C ALA A 93 -8.10 -2.93 13.59
N PRO A 94 -7.89 -1.60 13.67
CA PRO A 94 -8.07 -0.69 12.53
C PRO A 94 -7.19 -1.09 11.34
N ILE A 95 -7.74 -0.99 10.10
CA ILE A 95 -7.05 -1.38 8.87
C ILE A 95 -6.14 -0.28 8.29
N ASN A 96 -6.08 0.88 8.93
CA ASN A 96 -5.42 2.09 8.44
C ASN A 96 -4.13 2.45 9.19
N GLN A 97 -3.43 1.45 9.75
CA GLN A 97 -2.23 1.68 10.57
C GLN A 97 -0.92 1.37 9.85
N CYS A 98 -0.94 1.03 8.54
CA CYS A 98 0.26 0.65 7.80
C CYS A 98 0.73 1.75 6.84
N PRO A 99 1.71 2.63 7.21
CA PRO A 99 2.20 3.67 6.32
C PRO A 99 2.85 3.15 5.02
N PRO A 100 3.67 2.07 5.03
CA PRO A 100 4.19 1.51 3.79
C PRO A 100 3.11 0.97 2.85
N GLY A 101 1.97 0.50 3.38
CA GLY A 101 0.83 0.10 2.57
C GLY A 101 0.09 1.27 1.95
N GLY A 102 0.11 2.41 2.63
CA GLY A 102 -0.55 3.64 2.20
C GLY A 102 -2.06 3.52 2.01
N GLN A 103 -2.63 4.48 1.30
CA GLN A 103 -4.08 4.48 1.04
C GLN A 103 -4.50 3.30 0.15
N GLU A 104 -3.66 2.88 -0.79
CA GLU A 104 -3.95 1.71 -1.63
C GLU A 104 -4.00 0.41 -0.80
N GLY A 105 -3.06 0.23 0.13
CA GLY A 105 -3.08 -0.88 1.08
C GLY A 105 -4.37 -0.92 1.90
N ILE A 106 -4.84 0.24 2.38
CA ILE A 106 -6.11 0.36 3.11
C ILE A 106 -7.30 -0.08 2.25
N VAL A 107 -7.35 0.31 0.97
CA VAL A 107 -8.40 -0.13 0.04
C VAL A 107 -8.38 -1.65 -0.14
N ARG A 108 -7.20 -2.27 -0.26
CA ARG A 108 -7.04 -3.73 -0.34
C ARG A 108 -7.54 -4.43 0.92
N LEU A 109 -7.16 -3.92 2.10
CA LEU A 109 -7.61 -4.45 3.38
C LEU A 109 -9.12 -4.25 3.59
N ALA A 110 -9.68 -3.12 3.15
CA ALA A 110 -11.11 -2.86 3.19
C ALA A 110 -11.90 -3.88 2.36
N ALA A 111 -11.42 -4.21 1.16
CA ALA A 111 -12.03 -5.23 0.29
C ALA A 111 -12.01 -6.63 0.92
N LEU A 112 -10.93 -7.00 1.62
CA LEU A 112 -10.80 -8.31 2.29
C LEU A 112 -11.66 -8.40 3.55
N THR A 113 -11.75 -7.32 4.32
CA THR A 113 -12.41 -7.32 5.63
C THR A 113 -13.87 -6.89 5.57
N GLY A 114 -14.33 -6.36 4.44
CA GLY A 114 -15.67 -5.76 4.30
C GLY A 114 -15.86 -4.45 5.09
N ARG A 115 -14.78 -3.85 5.58
CA ARG A 115 -14.82 -2.58 6.34
C ARG A 115 -14.68 -1.38 5.41
N PRO A 116 -15.16 -0.18 5.80
CA PRO A 116 -14.97 1.03 5.01
C PRO A 116 -13.48 1.40 4.95
N ALA A 117 -13.02 1.82 3.77
CA ALA A 117 -11.71 2.43 3.61
C ALA A 117 -11.71 3.82 4.26
N VAL A 118 -10.86 4.01 5.25
CA VAL A 118 -10.66 5.28 5.97
C VAL A 118 -9.27 5.84 5.68
N PRO A 119 -9.01 7.13 5.88
CA PRO A 119 -7.67 7.69 5.70
C PRO A 119 -6.63 7.01 6.58
N LEU A 120 -5.36 7.01 6.13
CA LEU A 120 -4.23 6.53 6.91
C LEU A 120 -4.17 7.24 8.26
N ASN A 121 -3.95 6.50 9.35
CA ASN A 121 -3.81 7.08 10.67
C ASN A 121 -2.46 7.82 10.78
N PRO A 122 -2.46 9.16 10.95
CA PRO A 122 -1.25 9.96 11.01
C PRO A 122 -0.34 9.64 12.20
N GLU A 123 -0.87 9.05 13.27
CA GLU A 123 -0.09 8.62 14.44
C GLU A 123 0.92 7.52 14.09
N ASN A 124 0.61 6.70 13.09
CA ASN A 124 1.50 5.65 12.60
C ASN A 124 2.51 6.16 11.56
N GLY A 125 2.36 7.41 11.09
CA GLY A 125 3.19 8.05 10.07
C GLY A 125 2.45 8.26 8.75
N ASN A 126 3.20 8.75 7.75
CA ASN A 126 2.67 9.09 6.44
C ASN A 126 3.22 8.15 5.36
N GLU A 127 2.55 8.15 4.21
CA GLU A 127 3.12 7.55 3.00
C GLU A 127 4.43 8.26 2.63
N ALA A 128 5.43 7.47 2.28
CA ALA A 128 6.74 7.96 1.87
C ALA A 128 7.33 7.03 0.81
N PRO A 129 8.35 7.48 0.06
CA PRO A 129 9.15 6.61 -0.77
C PRO A 129 9.76 5.46 0.05
N ARG A 130 10.07 4.35 -0.62
CA ARG A 130 10.89 3.31 0.00
C ARG A 130 12.29 3.87 0.23
N GLN A 131 12.83 3.59 1.41
CA GLN A 131 14.19 3.95 1.78
C GLN A 131 15.01 2.68 1.98
N VAL A 132 16.33 2.81 1.84
CA VAL A 132 17.29 1.79 2.27
C VAL A 132 18.24 2.41 3.29
N ALA A 133 18.73 1.59 4.21
CA ALA A 133 19.76 2.03 5.15
C ALA A 133 21.13 2.01 4.46
N VAL A 134 21.91 3.06 4.69
CA VAL A 134 23.29 3.16 4.23
C VAL A 134 24.19 3.35 5.46
N ILE A 135 25.20 2.52 5.60
CA ILE A 135 26.15 2.57 6.70
C ILE A 135 27.43 3.27 6.22
N ASP A 136 27.86 4.30 6.93
CA ASP A 136 29.19 4.88 6.75
C ASP A 136 30.21 3.92 7.37
N GLU A 137 30.91 3.19 6.50
CA GLU A 137 31.83 2.14 6.90
C GLU A 137 33.06 2.68 7.64
N ASP A 138 33.48 3.91 7.36
CA ASP A 138 34.63 4.56 8.00
C ASP A 138 34.35 4.92 9.46
N TRP A 139 33.06 5.18 9.77
CA TRP A 139 32.61 5.47 11.13
C TRP A 139 32.08 4.25 11.89
N CYS A 140 31.92 3.13 11.21
CA CYS A 140 31.35 1.92 11.79
C CYS A 140 32.34 1.25 12.76
N ILE A 141 31.99 1.18 14.05
CA ILE A 141 32.82 0.57 15.11
C ILE A 141 32.64 -0.95 15.24
N GLY A 142 31.79 -1.58 14.46
CA GLY A 142 31.59 -3.03 14.49
C GLY A 142 30.87 -3.54 15.74
N CYS A 143 29.94 -2.76 16.31
CA CYS A 143 29.24 -3.13 17.55
C CYS A 143 28.14 -4.18 17.40
N THR A 144 27.75 -4.53 16.18
CA THR A 144 26.71 -5.53 15.82
C THR A 144 25.27 -5.21 16.25
N LEU A 145 24.98 -4.04 16.83
CA LEU A 145 23.65 -3.70 17.30
C LEU A 145 22.64 -3.55 16.14
N CYS A 146 23.08 -2.98 15.01
CA CYS A 146 22.25 -2.88 13.79
C CYS A 146 21.88 -4.24 13.21
N VAL A 147 22.78 -5.23 13.24
CA VAL A 147 22.50 -6.62 12.80
C VAL A 147 21.39 -7.21 13.67
N LYS A 148 21.49 -7.06 15.00
CA LYS A 148 20.47 -7.58 15.95
C LYS A 148 19.12 -6.88 15.80
N ALA A 149 19.11 -5.62 15.37
CA ALA A 149 17.90 -4.84 15.19
C ALA A 149 17.20 -5.11 13.84
N CYS A 150 17.91 -5.72 12.87
CA CYS A 150 17.38 -5.95 11.54
C CYS A 150 16.37 -7.12 11.53
N PRO A 151 15.11 -6.89 11.17
CA PRO A 151 14.10 -7.96 11.16
C PRO A 151 14.17 -8.87 9.92
N VAL A 152 15.00 -8.52 8.92
CA VAL A 152 15.12 -9.21 7.64
C VAL A 152 16.57 -9.65 7.34
N ASP A 153 17.46 -9.55 8.32
CA ASP A 153 18.85 -9.99 8.25
C ASP A 153 19.67 -9.44 7.06
N CYS A 154 19.30 -8.23 6.57
CA CYS A 154 19.96 -7.61 5.41
C CYS A 154 21.27 -6.88 5.75
N ILE A 155 21.76 -6.93 6.98
CA ILE A 155 23.00 -6.28 7.40
C ILE A 155 24.07 -7.35 7.65
N VAL A 156 25.16 -7.26 6.89
CA VAL A 156 26.30 -8.17 6.98
C VAL A 156 27.50 -7.48 7.66
N GLY A 157 28.29 -8.24 8.37
CA GLY A 157 29.46 -7.77 9.10
C GLY A 157 29.74 -8.64 10.32
N GLY A 158 30.68 -8.24 11.13
CA GLY A 158 31.06 -9.00 12.32
C GLY A 158 31.55 -8.11 13.48
N SER A 159 31.71 -8.72 14.65
CA SER A 159 32.23 -7.98 15.82
C SER A 159 33.58 -7.34 15.52
N LYS A 160 33.73 -6.02 15.83
CA LYS A 160 34.92 -5.22 15.57
C LYS A 160 35.31 -5.11 14.07
N ARG A 161 34.34 -5.33 13.16
CA ARG A 161 34.50 -5.12 11.73
C ARG A 161 33.38 -4.22 11.25
N MET A 162 33.61 -3.48 10.17
CA MET A 162 32.56 -2.68 9.54
C MET A 162 31.37 -3.54 9.13
N HIS A 163 30.21 -2.92 9.04
CA HIS A 163 28.98 -3.52 8.55
C HIS A 163 28.56 -2.84 7.27
N THR A 164 27.90 -3.59 6.41
CA THR A 164 27.27 -3.06 5.19
C THR A 164 25.85 -3.61 5.03
N VAL A 165 25.04 -2.94 4.23
CA VAL A 165 23.63 -3.31 4.00
C VAL A 165 23.51 -3.99 2.64
N ILE A 166 22.82 -5.13 2.58
CA ILE A 166 22.37 -5.73 1.33
C ILE A 166 21.12 -4.96 0.88
N GLU A 167 21.29 -4.01 -0.03
CA GLU A 167 20.25 -3.08 -0.45
C GLU A 167 19.00 -3.78 -0.99
N ALA A 168 19.19 -4.85 -1.77
CA ALA A 168 18.09 -5.64 -2.34
C ALA A 168 17.17 -6.24 -1.27
N ASP A 169 17.72 -6.60 -0.11
CA ASP A 169 16.98 -7.24 0.98
C ASP A 169 16.47 -6.22 2.02
N CYS A 170 16.96 -4.98 1.95
CA CYS A 170 16.61 -3.94 2.90
C CYS A 170 15.16 -3.47 2.70
N THR A 171 14.32 -3.62 3.72
CA THR A 171 12.93 -3.17 3.70
C THR A 171 12.75 -1.70 4.14
N GLY A 172 13.82 -0.95 4.42
CA GLY A 172 13.73 0.46 4.81
C GLY A 172 13.00 0.72 6.13
N CYS A 173 12.97 -0.25 7.02
CA CYS A 173 12.25 -0.14 8.30
C CYS A 173 12.83 0.91 9.26
N GLY A 174 14.12 1.26 9.11
CA GLY A 174 14.81 2.27 9.93
C GLY A 174 15.20 1.82 11.35
N LEU A 175 14.90 0.56 11.75
CA LEU A 175 15.18 0.08 13.11
C LEU A 175 16.69 0.04 13.45
N CYS A 176 17.55 -0.10 12.44
CA CYS A 176 19.00 -0.08 12.61
C CYS A 176 19.54 1.31 12.93
N VAL A 177 18.88 2.39 12.52
CA VAL A 177 19.31 3.77 12.75
C VAL A 177 19.35 4.07 14.24
N SER A 178 18.24 3.84 14.94
CA SER A 178 18.15 4.07 16.39
C SER A 178 19.03 3.12 17.23
N ALA A 179 19.43 1.99 16.65
CA ALA A 179 20.32 1.03 17.31
C ALA A 179 21.80 1.39 17.20
N CYS A 180 22.17 2.32 16.30
CA CYS A 180 23.57 2.71 16.09
C CYS A 180 24.03 3.71 17.15
N PRO A 181 25.05 3.38 17.99
CA PRO A 181 25.50 4.25 19.05
C PRO A 181 26.43 5.39 18.56
N VAL A 182 26.86 5.34 17.31
CA VAL A 182 27.75 6.33 16.68
C VAL A 182 27.10 7.04 15.50
N ASP A 183 25.77 6.86 15.30
CA ASP A 183 24.95 7.52 14.28
C ASP A 183 25.52 7.42 12.84
N CYS A 184 26.22 6.31 12.52
CA CYS A 184 26.81 6.11 11.20
C CYS A 184 25.82 5.50 10.18
N ILE A 185 24.51 5.46 10.47
CA ILE A 185 23.50 4.89 9.57
C ILE A 185 22.51 5.97 9.15
N ALA A 186 22.39 6.19 7.85
CA ALA A 186 21.41 7.09 7.24
C ALA A 186 20.38 6.32 6.42
N MET A 187 19.20 6.91 6.22
CA MET A 187 18.19 6.38 5.31
C MET A 187 18.24 7.17 4.00
N GLN A 188 18.25 6.44 2.87
CA GLN A 188 18.27 7.00 1.52
C GLN A 188 17.04 6.57 0.73
N ASP A 189 16.37 7.53 0.09
CA ASP A 189 15.22 7.26 -0.77
C ASP A 189 15.67 6.56 -2.06
N VAL A 190 14.99 5.46 -2.42
CA VAL A 190 15.33 4.66 -3.62
C VAL A 190 14.19 4.56 -4.63
N THR A 191 12.97 4.91 -4.26
CA THR A 191 11.80 4.78 -5.15
C THR A 191 11.09 6.11 -5.45
N ALA A 192 11.61 7.24 -4.99
CA ALA A 192 10.99 8.54 -5.30
C ALA A 192 10.80 8.72 -6.83
N PRO A 193 9.64 9.20 -7.30
CA PRO A 193 8.54 9.79 -6.52
C PRO A 193 7.45 8.81 -6.03
N LEU A 194 7.62 7.49 -6.21
CA LEU A 194 6.64 6.49 -5.80
C LEU A 194 6.55 6.41 -4.27
N THR A 195 5.32 6.31 -3.74
CA THR A 195 5.05 6.23 -2.31
C THR A 195 4.08 5.09 -1.98
N GLY A 196 3.94 4.77 -0.70
CA GLY A 196 2.99 3.78 -0.22
C GLY A 196 3.13 2.43 -0.95
N TRP A 197 2.02 1.81 -1.29
CA TRP A 197 2.00 0.50 -1.94
C TRP A 197 2.82 0.45 -3.25
N GLN A 198 2.82 1.51 -4.05
CA GLN A 198 3.56 1.57 -5.31
C GLN A 198 5.07 1.49 -5.10
N ALA A 199 5.57 2.02 -3.98
CA ALA A 199 6.97 1.92 -3.60
C ALA A 199 7.38 0.53 -3.10
N TRP A 200 6.42 -0.33 -2.74
CA TRP A 200 6.63 -1.65 -2.13
C TRP A 200 6.04 -2.81 -2.95
N SER A 201 5.50 -2.54 -4.13
CA SER A 201 4.92 -3.56 -5.00
C SER A 201 5.95 -4.66 -5.32
N PRO A 202 5.56 -5.96 -5.25
CA PRO A 202 6.46 -7.07 -5.57
C PRO A 202 6.87 -7.16 -7.06
N ALA A 203 6.41 -6.24 -7.89
CA ALA A 203 6.88 -6.11 -9.28
C ALA A 203 8.23 -5.37 -9.40
N GLN A 204 8.87 -5.09 -8.29
CA GLN A 204 10.17 -4.42 -8.20
C GLN A 204 11.25 -5.39 -7.77
#